data_903522cf6af73c90bb646c19a16dc57e
#
_entry.id   903522cf6af73c90bb646c19a16dc57e
#
_cell.length_a   1.000
_cell.length_b   1.000
_cell.length_c   1.000
_cell.angle_alpha   90.00
_cell.angle_beta   90.00
_cell.angle_gamma   90.00
#
_symmetry.space_group_name_H-M   'P 1'
#
loop_
_entity.id
_entity.type
_entity.pdbx_description
1 polymer ?
#
loop_
_entity_poly.entity_id
_entity_poly.type
_entity_poly.pdbx_seq_one_letter_code
_entity_poly.pdbx_strand_id
1 'polypeptide(L)'
;MYVIPVLAQYGVEEAGCTRQDENRFSSMGRLHFFCRELESKKMLSYIKFQLMKRFLLVFVVLSLAATAYAQRSIDGIQFMVSRQKAMEEFTRRFGQPVSETCGKAVFSNVVFNGERFSEANVFFDDSDRLQLVRLKDICASHAEAVERMGVLWKKYGQTYSTTEGMNHEDGRFVVGYDKDGMRFFTIATFRNCCDLSFGPF
;
A
#
# COMPACT_ATOMS: atom_id res chain seq x y z
N MET A 1 7.93 8.95 -36.17
CA MET A 1 8.78 8.93 -37.36
C MET A 1 9.73 7.74 -37.20
N TYR A 2 9.32 6.60 -37.71
CA TYR A 2 10.09 5.36 -37.61
C TYR A 2 10.79 5.10 -38.94
N VAL A 3 12.11 4.96 -38.90
CA VAL A 3 12.94 4.63 -40.04
C VAL A 3 13.13 3.12 -40.10
N ILE A 4 12.69 2.51 -41.21
CA ILE A 4 12.91 1.11 -41.52
C ILE A 4 14.17 1.03 -42.41
N PRO A 5 15.18 0.20 -42.10
CA PRO A 5 16.30 0.01 -43.03
C PRO A 5 15.95 -1.03 -44.11
N VAL A 6 16.26 -0.66 -45.32
CA VAL A 6 16.12 -1.40 -46.58
C VAL A 6 17.09 -2.57 -46.61
N LEU A 7 16.57 -3.77 -46.90
CA LEU A 7 17.36 -4.96 -47.22
C LEU A 7 17.89 -4.87 -48.65
N ALA A 8 19.21 -4.90 -48.79
CA ALA A 8 19.88 -4.98 -50.09
C ALA A 8 19.79 -6.41 -50.66
N GLN A 9 19.33 -6.47 -51.90
CA GLN A 9 19.38 -7.69 -52.74
C GLN A 9 20.81 -7.96 -53.15
N TYR A 10 21.30 -9.18 -52.91
CA TYR A 10 22.48 -9.74 -53.53
C TYR A 10 22.08 -10.76 -54.56
N GLY A 11 22.45 -10.52 -55.82
CA GLY A 11 22.31 -11.45 -56.91
C GLY A 11 23.26 -12.64 -56.76
N VAL A 12 22.75 -13.80 -57.10
CA VAL A 12 23.51 -15.05 -57.14
C VAL A 12 23.85 -15.33 -58.60
N GLU A 13 25.15 -15.27 -58.95
CA GLU A 13 25.67 -15.78 -60.21
C GLU A 13 25.76 -17.32 -60.12
N GLU A 14 25.17 -18.03 -61.10
CA GLU A 14 25.30 -19.45 -61.27
C GLU A 14 26.68 -19.83 -61.86
N ALA A 15 27.54 -20.40 -61.00
CA ALA A 15 28.75 -21.11 -61.46
C ALA A 15 28.51 -22.62 -61.45
N GLY A 16 28.63 -23.23 -62.59
CA GLY A 16 28.44 -24.67 -62.84
C GLY A 16 29.41 -25.52 -62.01
N CYS A 17 28.86 -26.38 -61.19
CA CYS A 17 29.59 -27.32 -60.33
C CYS A 17 29.46 -28.75 -60.82
N THR A 18 30.56 -29.49 -60.99
CA THR A 18 30.63 -30.89 -61.40
C THR A 18 30.28 -31.83 -60.25
N ARG A 19 29.71 -33.00 -60.59
CA ARG A 19 29.04 -33.98 -59.72
C ARG A 19 29.88 -34.58 -58.55
N GLN A 20 31.16 -34.29 -58.45
CA GLN A 20 32.01 -34.76 -57.36
C GLN A 20 32.06 -33.86 -56.13
N ASP A 21 31.59 -32.64 -56.23
CA ASP A 21 31.63 -31.67 -55.13
C ASP A 21 30.36 -31.67 -54.26
N GLU A 22 29.26 -32.30 -54.67
CA GLU A 22 27.98 -32.29 -53.93
C GLU A 22 28.06 -32.95 -52.55
N ASN A 23 28.89 -33.98 -52.36
CA ASN A 23 29.03 -34.61 -51.05
C ASN A 23 29.85 -33.84 -50.02
N ARG A 24 30.72 -32.93 -50.49
CA ARG A 24 31.52 -32.09 -49.59
C ARG A 24 30.74 -30.84 -49.14
N PHE A 25 29.93 -30.31 -50.03
CA PHE A 25 29.07 -29.18 -49.72
C PHE A 25 27.93 -29.55 -48.76
N SER A 26 27.36 -30.72 -48.88
CA SER A 26 26.29 -31.17 -47.99
C SER A 26 26.72 -31.34 -46.52
N SER A 27 27.98 -31.71 -46.26
CA SER A 27 28.50 -31.82 -44.89
C SER A 27 28.80 -30.46 -44.27
N MET A 28 29.28 -29.50 -45.06
CA MET A 28 29.62 -28.15 -44.62
C MET A 28 28.35 -27.32 -44.37
N GLY A 29 27.31 -27.46 -45.19
CA GLY A 29 25.99 -26.84 -44.98
C GLY A 29 25.28 -27.31 -43.73
N ARG A 30 25.39 -28.61 -43.39
CA ARG A 30 24.82 -29.15 -42.14
C ARG A 30 25.53 -28.63 -40.89
N LEU A 31 26.86 -28.48 -40.93
CA LEU A 31 27.61 -27.91 -39.81
C LEU A 31 27.24 -26.43 -39.57
N HIS A 32 27.07 -25.64 -40.65
CA HIS A 32 26.68 -24.24 -40.55
C HIS A 32 25.25 -24.06 -40.01
N PHE A 33 24.34 -24.95 -40.39
CA PHE A 33 22.97 -24.95 -39.90
C PHE A 33 22.90 -25.30 -38.40
N PHE A 34 23.69 -26.29 -37.96
CA PHE A 34 23.77 -26.73 -36.57
C PHE A 34 24.39 -25.66 -35.66
N CYS A 35 25.42 -24.95 -36.11
CA CYS A 35 25.99 -23.81 -35.35
C CYS A 35 25.00 -22.67 -35.20
N ARG A 36 24.23 -22.35 -36.23
CA ARG A 36 23.23 -21.27 -36.17
C ARG A 36 22.06 -21.59 -35.25
N GLU A 37 21.66 -22.85 -35.18
CA GLU A 37 20.60 -23.31 -34.27
C GLU A 37 21.05 -23.33 -32.80
N LEU A 38 22.32 -23.67 -32.54
CA LEU A 38 22.93 -23.61 -31.21
C LEU A 38 23.07 -22.17 -30.70
N GLU A 39 23.45 -21.24 -31.56
CA GLU A 39 23.52 -19.78 -31.18
C GLU A 39 22.14 -19.20 -30.91
N SER A 40 21.14 -19.60 -31.71
CA SER A 40 19.76 -19.12 -31.48
C SER A 40 19.18 -19.63 -30.16
N LYS A 41 19.45 -20.87 -29.79
CA LYS A 41 19.03 -21.45 -28.51
C LYS A 41 19.73 -20.80 -27.31
N LYS A 42 21.02 -20.46 -27.43
CA LYS A 42 21.77 -19.71 -26.40
C LYS A 42 21.22 -18.27 -26.25
N MET A 43 20.95 -17.59 -27.35
CA MET A 43 20.36 -16.25 -27.33
C MET A 43 18.95 -16.26 -26.70
N LEU A 44 18.12 -17.24 -27.05
CA LEU A 44 16.78 -17.38 -26.49
C LEU A 44 16.82 -17.66 -24.98
N SER A 45 17.75 -18.48 -24.51
CA SER A 45 17.92 -18.76 -23.08
C SER A 45 18.41 -17.52 -22.32
N TYR A 46 19.31 -16.74 -22.91
CA TYR A 46 19.80 -15.48 -22.34
C TYR A 46 18.68 -14.43 -22.23
N ILE A 47 17.85 -14.29 -23.25
CA ILE A 47 16.68 -13.37 -23.23
C ILE A 47 15.67 -13.82 -22.17
N LYS A 48 15.36 -15.11 -22.07
CA LYS A 48 14.49 -15.63 -21.01
C LYS A 48 15.04 -15.35 -19.61
N PHE A 49 16.33 -15.51 -19.41
CA PHE A 49 16.99 -15.25 -18.13
C PHE A 49 16.96 -13.76 -17.74
N GLN A 50 17.16 -12.86 -18.71
CA GLN A 50 17.06 -11.41 -18.50
C GLN A 50 15.62 -10.95 -18.21
N LEU A 51 14.64 -11.52 -18.91
CA LEU A 51 13.23 -11.29 -18.65
C LEU A 51 12.85 -11.76 -17.22
N MET A 52 13.26 -12.95 -16.84
CA MET A 52 12.99 -13.50 -15.50
C MET A 52 13.60 -12.63 -14.40
N LYS A 53 14.83 -12.11 -14.58
CA LYS A 53 15.44 -11.17 -13.63
C LYS A 53 14.65 -9.88 -13.50
N ARG A 54 14.16 -9.32 -14.61
CA ARG A 54 13.33 -8.11 -14.60
C ARG A 54 12.00 -8.33 -13.92
N PHE A 55 11.34 -9.46 -14.17
CA PHE A 55 10.10 -9.84 -13.47
C PHE A 55 10.31 -10.03 -11.97
N LEU A 56 11.41 -10.69 -11.56
CA LEU A 56 11.75 -10.85 -10.15
C LEU A 56 11.97 -9.49 -9.46
N LEU A 57 12.66 -8.57 -10.13
CA LEU A 57 12.93 -7.24 -9.59
C LEU A 57 11.65 -6.41 -9.44
N VAL A 58 10.74 -6.46 -10.41
CA VAL A 58 9.42 -5.82 -10.34
C VAL A 58 8.58 -6.43 -9.21
N PHE A 59 8.61 -7.76 -9.05
CA PHE A 59 7.89 -8.45 -7.99
C PHE A 59 8.42 -8.07 -6.60
N VAL A 60 9.75 -7.97 -6.43
CA VAL A 60 10.38 -7.51 -5.17
C VAL A 60 10.00 -6.07 -4.87
N VAL A 61 10.01 -5.18 -5.85
CA VAL A 61 9.62 -3.76 -5.67
C VAL A 61 8.13 -3.64 -5.29
N LEU A 62 7.26 -4.42 -5.93
CA LEU A 62 5.82 -4.46 -5.61
C LEU A 62 5.57 -5.02 -4.21
N SER A 63 6.31 -6.05 -3.77
CA SER A 63 6.17 -6.61 -2.43
C SER A 63 6.67 -5.64 -1.34
N LEU A 64 7.73 -4.89 -1.59
CA LEU A 64 8.22 -3.85 -0.69
C LEU A 64 7.26 -2.67 -0.59
N ALA A 65 6.62 -2.26 -1.69
CA ALA A 65 5.58 -1.22 -1.67
C ALA A 65 4.34 -1.63 -0.86
N ALA A 66 3.92 -2.89 -0.95
CA ALA A 66 2.79 -3.40 -0.17
C ALA A 66 3.05 -3.40 1.35
N THR A 67 4.30 -3.59 1.78
CA THR A 67 4.66 -3.56 3.21
C THR A 67 4.69 -2.14 3.80
N ALA A 68 4.90 -1.10 2.98
CA ALA A 68 4.94 0.29 3.46
C ALA A 68 3.57 0.77 3.99
N TYR A 69 2.46 0.27 3.43
CA TYR A 69 1.11 0.58 3.94
C TYR A 69 0.76 -0.13 5.24
N ALA A 70 1.42 -1.26 5.55
CA ALA A 70 1.14 -2.05 6.74
C ALA A 70 1.79 -1.50 8.04
N GLN A 71 2.58 -0.43 7.97
CA GLN A 71 3.36 0.06 9.12
C GLN A 71 2.64 1.11 9.97
N ARG A 72 1.48 1.61 9.55
CA ARG A 72 0.73 2.55 10.38
C ARG A 72 0.01 1.80 11.48
N SER A 73 0.27 2.22 12.68
CA SER A 73 -0.34 1.62 13.87
C SER A 73 -0.80 2.69 14.84
N ILE A 74 -1.89 2.41 15.53
CA ILE A 74 -2.37 3.17 16.66
C ILE A 74 -2.07 2.35 17.92
N ASP A 75 -1.16 2.84 18.76
CA ASP A 75 -0.76 2.18 20.00
C ASP A 75 -0.41 0.69 19.81
N GLY A 76 0.33 0.37 18.74
CA GLY A 76 0.72 -0.99 18.38
C GLY A 76 -0.31 -1.81 17.59
N ILE A 77 -1.54 -1.33 17.43
CA ILE A 77 -2.55 -1.97 16.58
C ILE A 77 -2.38 -1.46 15.16
N GLN A 78 -2.01 -2.36 14.25
CA GLN A 78 -1.80 -2.03 12.85
C GLN A 78 -3.14 -1.80 12.13
N PHE A 79 -3.21 -0.77 11.29
CA PHE A 79 -4.31 -0.60 10.35
C PHE A 79 -4.25 -1.65 9.24
N MET A 80 -5.38 -1.89 8.59
CA MET A 80 -5.57 -2.86 7.52
C MET A 80 -5.37 -4.33 7.93
N VAL A 81 -5.26 -4.63 9.22
CA VAL A 81 -5.34 -6.02 9.73
C VAL A 81 -6.78 -6.52 9.66
N SER A 82 -6.94 -7.85 9.64
CA SER A 82 -8.27 -8.48 9.66
C SER A 82 -9.06 -8.09 10.91
N ARG A 83 -10.38 -8.05 10.78
CA ARG A 83 -11.32 -7.78 11.87
C ARG A 83 -11.05 -8.64 13.08
N GLN A 84 -10.88 -9.96 12.89
CA GLN A 84 -10.61 -10.88 13.99
C GLN A 84 -9.42 -10.41 14.81
N LYS A 85 -8.28 -10.16 14.17
CA LYS A 85 -7.05 -9.72 14.85
C LYS A 85 -7.23 -8.35 15.54
N ALA A 86 -7.92 -7.41 14.89
CA ALA A 86 -8.22 -6.11 15.48
C ALA A 86 -9.12 -6.25 16.69
N MET A 87 -10.21 -7.04 16.59
CA MET A 87 -11.16 -7.25 17.68
C MET A 87 -10.53 -7.96 18.88
N GLU A 88 -9.66 -8.95 18.68
CA GLU A 88 -8.91 -9.59 19.77
C GLU A 88 -8.11 -8.54 20.56
N GLU A 89 -7.42 -7.63 19.84
CA GLU A 89 -6.58 -6.62 20.47
C GLU A 89 -7.40 -5.52 21.16
N PHE A 90 -8.50 -5.03 20.55
CA PHE A 90 -9.37 -4.03 21.15
C PHE A 90 -10.14 -4.60 22.35
N THR A 91 -10.61 -5.85 22.25
CA THR A 91 -11.28 -6.53 23.39
C THR A 91 -10.33 -6.72 24.56
N ARG A 92 -9.09 -7.06 24.31
CA ARG A 92 -8.06 -7.18 25.35
C ARG A 92 -7.80 -5.84 26.08
N ARG A 93 -7.90 -4.69 25.37
CA ARG A 93 -7.62 -3.35 25.93
C ARG A 93 -8.83 -2.69 26.54
N PHE A 94 -9.98 -2.77 25.88
CA PHE A 94 -11.19 -2.02 26.21
C PHE A 94 -12.29 -2.86 26.82
N GLY A 95 -12.11 -4.19 26.90
CA GLY A 95 -13.15 -5.12 27.32
C GLY A 95 -14.06 -5.52 26.15
N GLN A 96 -15.23 -6.09 26.48
CA GLN A 96 -16.18 -6.52 25.45
C GLN A 96 -16.85 -5.31 24.77
N PRO A 97 -17.10 -5.35 23.46
CA PRO A 97 -17.84 -4.31 22.78
C PRO A 97 -19.30 -4.27 23.29
N VAL A 98 -19.84 -3.07 23.45
CA VAL A 98 -21.25 -2.85 23.81
C VAL A 98 -22.20 -3.01 22.63
N SER A 99 -21.68 -2.88 21.42
CA SER A 99 -22.41 -3.10 20.16
C SER A 99 -21.44 -3.53 19.07
N GLU A 100 -21.88 -4.47 18.26
CA GLU A 100 -21.11 -4.94 17.10
C GLU A 100 -22.04 -5.16 15.90
N THR A 101 -21.61 -4.64 14.74
CA THR A 101 -22.25 -4.81 13.43
C THR A 101 -21.22 -5.27 12.40
N CYS A 102 -21.64 -5.54 11.14
CA CYS A 102 -20.72 -5.98 10.09
C CYS A 102 -19.58 -5.00 9.82
N GLY A 103 -19.81 -3.68 9.90
CA GLY A 103 -18.77 -2.66 9.61
C GLY A 103 -18.25 -1.90 10.83
N LYS A 104 -18.76 -2.18 12.06
CA LYS A 104 -18.43 -1.36 13.22
C LYS A 104 -18.52 -2.13 14.53
N ALA A 105 -17.58 -1.87 15.44
CA ALA A 105 -17.66 -2.26 16.85
C ALA A 105 -17.58 -1.02 17.74
N VAL A 106 -18.32 -1.00 18.85
CA VAL A 106 -18.39 0.12 19.81
C VAL A 106 -17.98 -0.38 21.17
N PHE A 107 -17.07 0.34 21.81
CA PHE A 107 -16.64 0.12 23.19
C PHE A 107 -16.99 1.36 24.00
N SER A 108 -17.39 1.19 25.26
CA SER A 108 -17.73 2.30 26.16
C SER A 108 -16.67 2.51 27.24
N ASN A 109 -16.54 3.75 27.72
CA ASN A 109 -15.69 4.12 28.86
C ASN A 109 -14.23 3.63 28.67
N VAL A 110 -13.63 3.92 27.53
CA VAL A 110 -12.29 3.44 27.20
C VAL A 110 -11.20 4.37 27.72
N VAL A 111 -10.04 3.79 28.04
CA VAL A 111 -8.83 4.53 28.33
C VAL A 111 -7.84 4.30 27.18
N PHE A 112 -7.42 5.35 26.51
CA PHE A 112 -6.49 5.29 25.40
C PHE A 112 -5.36 6.30 25.59
N ASN A 113 -4.13 5.82 25.58
CA ASN A 113 -2.93 6.64 25.78
C ASN A 113 -3.01 7.55 27.02
N GLY A 114 -3.56 7.04 28.12
CA GLY A 114 -3.74 7.75 29.39
C GLY A 114 -4.92 8.73 29.44
N GLU A 115 -5.68 8.86 28.35
CA GLU A 115 -6.87 9.71 28.26
C GLU A 115 -8.14 8.84 28.34
N ARG A 116 -9.18 9.34 29.00
CA ARG A 116 -10.49 8.70 29.04
C ARG A 116 -11.35 9.21 27.92
N PHE A 117 -12.13 8.32 27.30
CA PHE A 117 -13.12 8.62 26.28
C PHE A 117 -14.44 7.91 26.63
N SER A 118 -15.54 8.57 26.29
CA SER A 118 -16.88 8.00 26.47
C SER A 118 -17.10 6.75 25.63
N GLU A 119 -16.57 6.77 24.40
CA GLU A 119 -16.69 5.66 23.42
C GLU A 119 -15.43 5.53 22.56
N ALA A 120 -15.16 4.27 22.17
CA ALA A 120 -14.29 3.97 21.02
C ALA A 120 -15.12 3.27 19.93
N ASN A 121 -15.13 3.84 18.74
CA ASN A 121 -15.79 3.30 17.56
C ASN A 121 -14.71 2.77 16.62
N VAL A 122 -14.72 1.47 16.36
CA VAL A 122 -13.78 0.78 15.47
C VAL A 122 -14.51 0.44 14.19
N PHE A 123 -14.01 0.89 13.04
CA PHE A 123 -14.64 0.70 11.74
C PHE A 123 -13.81 -0.23 10.86
N PHE A 124 -14.50 -1.06 10.12
CA PHE A 124 -13.94 -2.02 9.17
C PHE A 124 -14.37 -1.70 7.75
N ASP A 125 -13.50 -1.94 6.77
CA ASP A 125 -13.80 -1.81 5.36
C ASP A 125 -14.63 -3.01 4.83
N ASP A 126 -15.04 -2.94 3.55
CA ASP A 126 -15.80 -4.02 2.89
C ASP A 126 -15.02 -5.35 2.78
N SER A 127 -13.70 -5.32 3.00
CA SER A 127 -12.81 -6.48 3.05
C SER A 127 -12.57 -6.96 4.49
N ASP A 128 -13.35 -6.48 5.44
CA ASP A 128 -13.29 -6.82 6.88
C ASP A 128 -11.92 -6.52 7.50
N ARG A 129 -11.32 -5.37 7.10
CA ARG A 129 -10.04 -4.89 7.62
C ARG A 129 -10.21 -3.60 8.40
N LEU A 130 -9.42 -3.43 9.47
CA LEU A 130 -9.42 -2.22 10.28
C LEU A 130 -9.11 -0.97 9.45
N GLN A 131 -10.08 -0.07 9.32
CA GLN A 131 -9.98 1.15 8.55
C GLN A 131 -9.84 2.40 9.40
N LEU A 132 -10.62 2.53 10.48
CA LEU A 132 -10.71 3.74 11.28
C LEU A 132 -10.95 3.39 12.74
N VAL A 133 -10.29 4.11 13.64
CA VAL A 133 -10.61 4.13 15.07
C VAL A 133 -10.99 5.54 15.45
N ARG A 134 -12.19 5.73 15.98
CA ARG A 134 -12.68 7.02 16.48
C ARG A 134 -12.94 6.92 17.97
N LEU A 135 -12.20 7.69 18.73
CA LEU A 135 -12.37 7.88 20.15
C LEU A 135 -13.23 9.13 20.35
N LYS A 136 -14.40 8.97 20.96
CA LYS A 136 -15.37 10.03 21.16
C LYS A 136 -15.46 10.38 22.66
N ASP A 137 -15.42 11.66 22.96
CA ASP A 137 -15.71 12.19 24.27
C ASP A 137 -17.01 13.00 24.22
N ILE A 138 -17.99 12.61 25.03
CA ILE A 138 -19.29 13.29 25.14
C ILE A 138 -19.20 14.24 26.34
N CYS A 139 -19.12 15.53 26.04
CA CYS A 139 -18.98 16.61 27.02
C CYS A 139 -20.35 17.15 27.44
N ALA A 140 -20.40 17.90 28.53
CA ALA A 140 -21.65 18.55 28.99
C ALA A 140 -22.06 19.72 28.07
N SER A 141 -21.09 20.35 27.40
CA SER A 141 -21.33 21.51 26.50
C SER A 141 -20.36 21.52 25.31
N HIS A 142 -20.70 22.34 24.30
CA HIS A 142 -19.78 22.61 23.19
C HIS A 142 -18.48 23.29 23.66
N ALA A 143 -18.57 24.21 24.64
CA ALA A 143 -17.38 24.88 25.18
C ALA A 143 -16.41 23.87 25.80
N GLU A 144 -16.92 22.91 26.57
CA GLU A 144 -16.12 21.82 27.13
C GLU A 144 -15.51 20.92 26.05
N ALA A 145 -16.25 20.62 24.96
CA ALA A 145 -15.71 19.86 23.83
C ALA A 145 -14.55 20.59 23.14
N VAL A 146 -14.63 21.90 22.99
CA VAL A 146 -13.54 22.75 22.46
C VAL A 146 -12.33 22.77 23.39
N GLU A 147 -12.54 22.86 24.72
CA GLU A 147 -11.47 22.76 25.70
C GLU A 147 -10.79 21.38 25.63
N ARG A 148 -11.59 20.32 25.56
CA ARG A 148 -11.10 18.94 25.40
C ARG A 148 -10.25 18.77 24.14
N MET A 149 -10.70 19.34 23.01
CA MET A 149 -9.90 19.36 21.77
C MET A 149 -8.55 20.03 22.00
N GLY A 150 -8.50 21.17 22.72
CA GLY A 150 -7.25 21.86 23.04
C GLY A 150 -6.29 21.01 23.87
N VAL A 151 -6.79 20.25 24.83
CA VAL A 151 -5.99 19.29 25.64
C VAL A 151 -5.39 18.20 24.76
N LEU A 152 -6.20 17.58 23.91
CA LEU A 152 -5.74 16.53 22.96
C LEU A 152 -4.75 17.11 21.96
N TRP A 153 -5.03 18.27 21.39
CA TRP A 153 -4.12 18.95 20.46
C TRP A 153 -2.75 19.22 21.08
N LYS A 154 -2.71 19.78 22.28
CA LYS A 154 -1.46 20.03 23.00
C LYS A 154 -0.67 18.74 23.23
N LYS A 155 -1.35 17.65 23.58
CA LYS A 155 -0.74 16.36 23.82
C LYS A 155 -0.14 15.76 22.55
N TYR A 156 -0.93 15.65 21.49
CA TYR A 156 -0.50 15.03 20.24
C TYR A 156 0.44 15.93 19.42
N GLY A 157 0.30 17.25 19.53
CA GLY A 157 1.20 18.22 18.89
C GLY A 157 2.63 18.21 19.42
N GLN A 158 2.90 17.54 20.55
CA GLN A 158 4.27 17.32 21.03
C GLN A 158 5.03 16.29 20.20
N THR A 159 4.32 15.39 19.54
CA THR A 159 4.91 14.27 18.79
C THR A 159 4.71 14.40 17.29
N TYR A 160 3.60 15.03 16.87
CA TYR A 160 3.16 15.08 15.48
C TYR A 160 3.09 16.55 15.00
N SER A 161 3.41 16.78 13.73
CA SER A 161 3.10 18.04 13.07
C SER A 161 1.59 18.18 12.94
N THR A 162 1.05 19.35 13.26
CA THR A 162 -0.40 19.58 13.23
C THR A 162 -0.76 20.84 12.46
N THR A 163 -1.91 20.82 11.80
CA THR A 163 -2.56 22.00 11.20
C THR A 163 -3.98 22.15 11.73
N GLU A 164 -4.39 23.38 12.00
CA GLU A 164 -5.76 23.68 12.38
C GLU A 164 -6.56 24.10 11.15
N GLY A 165 -7.83 23.72 11.12
CA GLY A 165 -8.81 24.15 10.15
C GLY A 165 -10.17 24.44 10.79
N MET A 166 -11.06 25.03 10.01
CA MET A 166 -12.43 25.28 10.40
C MET A 166 -13.36 24.81 9.29
N ASN A 167 -14.34 24.00 9.65
CA ASN A 167 -15.44 23.61 8.78
C ASN A 167 -16.70 24.40 9.19
N HIS A 168 -17.45 24.90 8.22
CA HIS A 168 -18.69 25.67 8.47
C HIS A 168 -19.78 24.84 9.15
N GLU A 169 -19.79 23.51 8.92
CA GLU A 169 -20.80 22.60 9.47
C GLU A 169 -20.39 22.00 10.81
N ASP A 170 -19.13 21.63 10.97
CA ASP A 170 -18.63 20.81 12.08
C ASP A 170 -17.78 21.59 13.09
N GLY A 171 -17.43 22.84 12.78
CA GLY A 171 -16.61 23.66 13.67
C GLY A 171 -15.10 23.48 13.47
N ARG A 172 -14.35 23.64 14.56
CA ARG A 172 -12.88 23.56 14.54
C ARG A 172 -12.41 22.11 14.47
N PHE A 173 -11.34 21.89 13.71
CA PHE A 173 -10.66 20.61 13.68
C PHE A 173 -9.13 20.79 13.58
N VAL A 174 -8.40 19.79 14.03
CA VAL A 174 -6.94 19.68 13.95
C VAL A 174 -6.59 18.42 13.21
N VAL A 175 -5.73 18.51 12.20
CA VAL A 175 -5.16 17.37 11.48
C VAL A 175 -3.73 17.17 11.94
N GLY A 176 -3.40 15.94 12.31
CA GLY A 176 -2.04 15.53 12.63
C GLY A 176 -1.43 14.69 11.52
N TYR A 177 -0.13 14.90 11.29
CA TYR A 177 0.63 14.26 10.24
C TYR A 177 1.75 13.40 10.83
N ASP A 178 2.00 12.24 10.24
CA ASP A 178 3.14 11.40 10.58
C ASP A 178 4.47 12.00 10.06
N LYS A 179 5.57 11.31 10.34
CA LYS A 179 6.92 11.70 9.90
C LYS A 179 7.08 11.79 8.37
N ASP A 180 6.22 11.11 7.63
CA ASP A 180 6.21 11.08 6.16
C ASP A 180 5.29 12.17 5.57
N GLY A 181 4.72 13.03 6.43
CA GLY A 181 3.80 14.10 6.05
C GLY A 181 2.40 13.61 5.64
N MET A 182 2.09 12.36 5.94
CA MET A 182 0.78 11.79 5.65
C MET A 182 -0.18 11.99 6.83
N ARG A 183 -1.43 12.30 6.54
CA ARG A 183 -2.47 12.45 7.56
C ARG A 183 -2.59 11.17 8.37
N PHE A 184 -2.52 11.29 9.68
CA PHE A 184 -2.54 10.19 10.62
C PHE A 184 -3.72 10.24 11.59
N PHE A 185 -4.05 11.43 12.09
CA PHE A 185 -5.22 11.62 12.95
C PHE A 185 -5.94 12.93 12.66
N THR A 186 -7.17 13.02 13.17
CA THR A 186 -7.94 14.26 13.22
C THR A 186 -8.58 14.38 14.58
N ILE A 187 -8.52 15.57 15.18
CA ILE A 187 -9.31 15.95 16.35
C ILE A 187 -10.36 16.95 15.86
N ALA A 188 -11.62 16.68 16.11
CA ALA A 188 -12.72 17.54 15.67
C ALA A 188 -13.76 17.70 16.76
N THR A 189 -14.43 18.86 16.80
CA THR A 189 -15.57 19.10 17.67
C THR A 189 -16.86 19.14 16.86
N PHE A 190 -17.88 18.46 17.33
CA PHE A 190 -19.21 18.52 16.76
C PHE A 190 -20.25 18.54 17.87
N ARG A 191 -21.06 19.60 17.94
CA ARG A 191 -21.99 19.86 19.06
C ARG A 191 -21.25 19.82 20.39
N ASN A 192 -21.62 18.88 21.28
CA ASN A 192 -20.98 18.66 22.56
C ASN A 192 -20.02 17.47 22.56
N CYS A 193 -19.54 17.03 21.41
CA CYS A 193 -18.59 15.92 21.31
C CYS A 193 -17.22 16.41 20.84
N CYS A 194 -16.18 15.78 21.36
CA CYS A 194 -14.81 15.86 20.85
C CYS A 194 -14.40 14.49 20.34
N ASP A 195 -14.10 14.38 19.05
CA ASP A 195 -13.72 13.15 18.38
C ASP A 195 -12.23 13.17 18.03
N LEU A 196 -11.49 12.13 18.42
CA LEU A 196 -10.13 11.87 17.99
C LEU A 196 -10.15 10.63 17.09
N SER A 197 -9.92 10.83 15.81
CA SER A 197 -10.00 9.77 14.79
C SER A 197 -8.61 9.44 14.23
N PHE A 198 -8.27 8.16 14.15
CA PHE A 198 -7.05 7.63 13.56
C PHE A 198 -7.38 6.73 12.38
N GLY A 199 -6.59 6.82 11.30
CA GLY A 199 -6.78 5.95 10.15
C GLY A 199 -5.68 6.11 9.10
N PRO A 200 -5.64 5.22 8.13
CA PRO A 200 -4.81 5.33 6.95
C PRO A 200 -5.51 6.24 5.91
N PHE A 201 -5.69 7.51 6.25
CA PHE A 201 -6.39 8.49 5.40
C PHE A 201 -5.70 8.69 4.05
#